data_74950f59c4b24a7eb076b5db08be8953
#
_entry.id   74950f59c4b24a7eb076b5db08be8953
#
_cell.length_a   1.000
_cell.length_b   1.000
_cell.length_c   1.000
_cell.angle_alpha   90.00
_cell.angle_beta   90.00
_cell.angle_gamma   90.00
#
_symmetry.space_group_name_H-M   'P 1'
#
loop_
_entity.id
_entity.type
_entity.pdbx_description
1 polymer ?
#
loop_
_entity_poly.entity_id
_entity_poly.type
_entity_poly.pdbx_seq_one_letter_code
_entity_poly.pdbx_strand_id
1 'polypeptide(L)'
;MSQSGDHLKPGQLRTADVTASTVANIGPGIDFYFAFGVIAVTAGVAAPLTILAAGVAVVLLAFIVAEFTKAEPSAGSFITYVETSLGPRAGVATALLVAVGYTVAIAGVFTMSGGMVAMTFAHYASWHLPWEPLSLALTVGAICLTARGVSLSTTAVGVAVLVQVAIMLMVCVVVLIDRRAHLSGIPFSWRHLTGGLTGLSAGFPLALYMFIGWENGPALAEEARDPKRTIPRALYISIAIAVALFVFFAYATVTGFHYDVSSVGRSSVPFLTVADRYLGGAAILAWVAGIVSVLATLVSGANSQARMLFDAGRTGLLPAWLGRLRPRADTPVNALLGMAGVALGIIGVWWAAHLIGADRGSTNPVGLYAECSTMGTIVILFVYFLTTLALPCFMWRRHRESFSTLRHVAIPILGALTLIFAFVELCKPGQPSPYSEFPYIALATVAAATVIACLTVRRHPSTGSGEGTTR
;
A
#
# COMPACT_ATOMS: atom_id res chain seq x y z
N MET A 1 25.72 30.83 -6.03
CA MET A 1 24.26 31.03 -6.17
C MET A 1 23.57 29.89 -5.43
N SER A 2 22.87 30.22 -4.37
CA SER A 2 22.28 29.29 -3.39
C SER A 2 21.28 28.32 -4.05
N GLN A 3 21.51 27.00 -3.90
CA GLN A 3 20.58 25.92 -4.28
C GLN A 3 19.41 25.84 -3.25
N SER A 4 18.71 26.94 -3.00
CA SER A 4 17.67 27.00 -1.96
C SER A 4 16.27 26.61 -2.47
N GLY A 5 16.14 25.98 -3.66
CA GLY A 5 14.86 25.70 -4.31
C GLY A 5 14.36 24.26 -4.31
N ASP A 6 15.21 23.26 -3.94
CA ASP A 6 14.91 21.84 -4.20
C ASP A 6 14.62 21.00 -2.95
N HIS A 7 14.34 21.61 -1.81
CA HIS A 7 13.98 20.89 -0.58
C HIS A 7 12.55 21.14 -0.14
N LEU A 8 11.87 20.07 0.32
CA LEU A 8 10.57 20.15 0.97
C LEU A 8 10.71 20.87 2.33
N LYS A 9 9.63 21.50 2.82
CA LYS A 9 9.69 22.27 4.07
C LYS A 9 9.90 21.35 5.28
N PRO A 10 11.04 21.44 5.97
CA PRO A 10 11.35 20.55 7.07
C PRO A 10 10.56 20.88 8.35
N GLY A 11 10.41 19.88 9.23
CA GLY A 11 9.95 20.06 10.59
C GLY A 11 8.46 20.33 10.80
N GLN A 12 7.62 20.10 9.78
CA GLN A 12 6.18 20.33 9.85
C GLN A 12 5.42 19.17 10.53
N LEU A 13 5.85 17.91 10.28
CA LEU A 13 5.11 16.72 10.67
C LEU A 13 5.59 16.13 12.01
N ARG A 14 4.61 15.85 12.89
CA ARG A 14 4.82 15.10 14.15
C ARG A 14 4.53 13.62 13.93
N THR A 15 4.85 12.78 14.92
CA THR A 15 4.55 11.34 14.88
C THR A 15 3.08 11.05 14.60
N ALA A 16 2.15 11.81 15.18
CA ALA A 16 0.72 11.64 14.94
C ALA A 16 0.32 11.89 13.48
N ASP A 17 0.89 12.93 12.86
CA ASP A 17 0.59 13.30 11.47
C ASP A 17 1.08 12.22 10.51
N VAL A 18 2.32 11.72 10.72
CA VAL A 18 2.88 10.62 9.94
C VAL A 18 2.09 9.32 10.16
N THR A 19 1.69 9.03 11.41
CA THR A 19 0.86 7.86 11.73
C THR A 19 -0.48 7.93 11.00
N ALA A 20 -1.18 9.06 11.08
CA ALA A 20 -2.47 9.25 10.41
C ALA A 20 -2.35 9.10 8.89
N SER A 21 -1.31 9.68 8.27
CA SER A 21 -1.04 9.54 6.85
C SER A 21 -0.72 8.09 6.48
N THR A 22 0.06 7.38 7.30
CA THR A 22 0.40 5.98 7.06
C THR A 22 -0.82 5.06 7.19
N VAL A 23 -1.64 5.24 8.24
CA VAL A 23 -2.89 4.46 8.39
C VAL A 23 -3.86 4.74 7.23
N ALA A 24 -3.93 6.00 6.77
CA ALA A 24 -4.74 6.33 5.60
C ALA A 24 -4.24 5.67 4.32
N ASN A 25 -2.92 5.57 4.14
CA ASN A 25 -2.33 4.92 2.97
C ASN A 25 -2.56 3.40 2.98
N ILE A 26 -2.55 2.78 4.16
CA ILE A 26 -2.98 1.38 4.34
C ILE A 26 -4.45 1.21 3.90
N GLY A 27 -5.30 2.22 4.07
CA GLY A 27 -6.69 2.20 3.61
C GLY A 27 -7.59 1.22 4.37
N PRO A 28 -7.78 1.35 5.71
CA PRO A 28 -8.49 0.36 6.52
C PRO A 28 -9.87 -0.04 6.01
N GLY A 29 -10.60 0.89 5.38
CA GLY A 29 -11.91 0.59 4.79
C GLY A 29 -11.78 -0.12 3.46
N ILE A 30 -11.10 0.51 2.47
CA ILE A 30 -11.05 -0.04 1.11
C ILE A 30 -10.41 -1.43 1.08
N ASP A 31 -9.26 -1.62 1.74
CA ASP A 31 -8.56 -2.89 1.69
C ASP A 31 -9.32 -3.98 2.44
N PHE A 32 -9.92 -3.64 3.60
CA PHE A 32 -10.75 -4.59 4.32
C PHE A 32 -12.00 -4.98 3.55
N TYR A 33 -12.70 -4.02 2.96
CA TYR A 33 -13.95 -4.29 2.23
C TYR A 33 -13.77 -5.27 1.08
N PHE A 34 -12.68 -5.14 0.33
CA PHE A 34 -12.49 -5.92 -0.90
C PHE A 34 -11.55 -7.13 -0.75
N ALA A 35 -10.61 -7.12 0.21
CA ALA A 35 -9.70 -8.24 0.41
C ALA A 35 -10.25 -9.29 1.38
N PHE A 36 -10.99 -8.88 2.41
CA PHE A 36 -11.39 -9.79 3.49
C PHE A 36 -12.24 -10.98 3.01
N GLY A 37 -13.15 -10.77 2.06
CA GLY A 37 -13.99 -11.84 1.54
C GLY A 37 -13.19 -13.02 0.97
N VAL A 38 -12.16 -12.72 0.19
CA VAL A 38 -11.27 -13.74 -0.41
C VAL A 38 -10.43 -14.42 0.65
N ILE A 39 -9.91 -13.68 1.63
CA ILE A 39 -9.16 -14.26 2.76
C ILE A 39 -10.05 -15.22 3.55
N ALA A 40 -11.30 -14.86 3.79
CA ALA A 40 -12.25 -15.69 4.52
C ALA A 40 -12.62 -16.98 3.76
N VAL A 41 -12.75 -16.91 2.43
CA VAL A 41 -13.02 -18.11 1.59
C VAL A 41 -11.84 -19.08 1.65
N THR A 42 -10.62 -18.59 1.63
CA THR A 42 -9.40 -19.44 1.63
C THR A 42 -9.03 -19.95 3.02
N ALA A 43 -9.03 -19.08 4.02
CA ALA A 43 -8.62 -19.40 5.40
C ALA A 43 -9.78 -19.89 6.30
N GLY A 44 -11.02 -19.76 5.84
CA GLY A 44 -12.20 -20.16 6.60
C GLY A 44 -12.53 -19.20 7.74
N VAL A 45 -13.15 -19.74 8.78
CA VAL A 45 -13.52 -19.01 10.01
C VAL A 45 -12.30 -18.38 10.68
N ALA A 46 -11.11 -18.97 10.51
CA ALA A 46 -9.85 -18.48 11.08
C ALA A 46 -9.16 -17.39 10.23
N ALA A 47 -9.86 -16.72 9.30
CA ALA A 47 -9.35 -15.56 8.57
C ALA A 47 -8.73 -14.46 9.48
N PRO A 48 -9.26 -14.13 10.69
CA PRO A 48 -8.60 -13.21 11.61
C PRO A 48 -7.18 -13.64 12.01
N LEU A 49 -6.94 -14.94 12.15
CA LEU A 49 -5.61 -15.49 12.45
C LEU A 49 -4.62 -15.33 11.28
N THR A 50 -5.11 -15.49 10.04
CA THR A 50 -4.31 -15.25 8.83
C THR A 50 -3.89 -13.78 8.72
N ILE A 51 -4.80 -12.85 9.02
CA ILE A 51 -4.52 -11.42 9.06
C ILE A 51 -3.50 -11.09 10.16
N LEU A 52 -3.63 -11.70 11.34
CA LEU A 52 -2.66 -11.53 12.44
C LEU A 52 -1.26 -12.03 12.02
N ALA A 53 -1.17 -13.18 11.35
CA ALA A 53 0.10 -13.72 10.84
C ALA A 53 0.74 -12.78 9.81
N ALA A 54 -0.05 -12.22 8.89
CA ALA A 54 0.42 -11.20 7.94
C ALA A 54 0.89 -9.93 8.66
N GLY A 55 0.18 -9.49 9.70
CA GLY A 55 0.60 -8.36 10.53
C GLY A 55 1.96 -8.58 11.19
N VAL A 56 2.23 -9.79 11.70
CA VAL A 56 3.56 -10.15 12.23
C VAL A 56 4.64 -10.06 11.16
N ALA A 57 4.37 -10.53 9.94
CA ALA A 57 5.30 -10.42 8.82
C ALA A 57 5.59 -8.94 8.49
N VAL A 58 4.57 -8.09 8.46
CA VAL A 58 4.73 -6.64 8.22
C VAL A 58 5.55 -5.97 9.32
N VAL A 59 5.42 -6.38 10.58
CA VAL A 59 6.27 -5.88 11.68
C VAL A 59 7.75 -6.20 11.44
N LEU A 60 8.08 -7.39 10.90
CA LEU A 60 9.46 -7.74 10.54
C LEU A 60 9.99 -6.84 9.43
N LEU A 61 9.17 -6.55 8.41
CA LEU A 61 9.54 -5.64 7.32
C LEU A 61 9.70 -4.19 7.81
N ALA A 62 8.79 -3.74 8.68
CA ALA A 62 8.87 -2.42 9.29
C ALA A 62 10.12 -2.25 10.16
N PHE A 63 10.56 -3.31 10.83
CA PHE A 63 11.82 -3.29 11.56
C PHE A 63 13.00 -2.98 10.64
N ILE A 64 13.05 -3.59 9.46
CA ILE A 64 14.12 -3.37 8.47
C ILE A 64 14.14 -1.91 8.03
N VAL A 65 12.99 -1.35 7.67
CA VAL A 65 12.85 0.05 7.25
C VAL A 65 13.17 1.01 8.41
N ALA A 66 12.76 0.67 9.62
CA ALA A 66 13.06 1.46 10.81
C ALA A 66 14.57 1.53 11.11
N GLU A 67 15.32 0.43 10.93
CA GLU A 67 16.78 0.43 11.11
C GLU A 67 17.47 1.32 10.07
N PHE A 68 17.05 1.27 8.79
CA PHE A 68 17.54 2.22 7.79
C PHE A 68 17.24 3.67 8.18
N THR A 69 15.99 3.97 8.55
CA THR A 69 15.58 5.34 8.88
C THR A 69 16.27 5.89 10.12
N LYS A 70 16.59 5.05 11.12
CA LYS A 70 17.39 5.47 12.29
C LYS A 70 18.81 5.85 11.91
N ALA A 71 19.38 5.12 10.95
CA ALA A 71 20.73 5.38 10.48
C ALA A 71 20.76 6.60 9.54
N GLU A 72 20.05 6.51 8.42
CA GLU A 72 20.04 7.52 7.36
C GLU A 72 18.60 7.76 6.87
N PRO A 73 17.82 8.70 7.48
CA PRO A 73 16.47 9.01 7.03
C PRO A 73 16.48 9.64 5.63
N SER A 74 15.62 9.17 4.74
CA SER A 74 15.51 9.66 3.37
C SER A 74 14.07 9.61 2.85
N ALA A 75 13.64 10.66 2.14
CA ALA A 75 12.35 10.70 1.45
C ALA A 75 12.29 9.72 0.26
N GLY A 76 13.44 9.34 -0.31
CA GLY A 76 13.53 8.29 -1.32
C GLY A 76 13.23 6.89 -0.80
N SER A 77 13.17 6.71 0.53
CA SER A 77 12.77 5.46 1.18
C SER A 77 13.51 4.25 0.60
N PHE A 78 12.81 3.22 0.14
CA PHE A 78 13.39 2.00 -0.43
C PHE A 78 14.43 2.25 -1.52
N ILE A 79 14.20 3.25 -2.38
CA ILE A 79 15.08 3.58 -3.51
C ILE A 79 16.47 3.95 -2.98
N THR A 80 16.51 4.92 -2.06
CA THR A 80 17.77 5.39 -1.45
C THR A 80 18.42 4.30 -0.59
N TYR A 81 17.64 3.51 0.17
CA TYR A 81 18.18 2.45 1.01
C TYR A 81 18.86 1.35 0.18
N VAL A 82 18.24 0.95 -0.94
CA VAL A 82 18.83 -0.04 -1.84
C VAL A 82 20.02 0.53 -2.60
N GLU A 83 19.95 1.78 -3.08
CA GLU A 83 21.05 2.47 -3.76
C GLU A 83 22.29 2.56 -2.88
N THR A 84 22.14 3.07 -1.67
CA THR A 84 23.26 3.28 -0.74
C THR A 84 23.91 1.98 -0.28
N SER A 85 23.15 0.88 -0.31
CA SER A 85 23.61 -0.45 0.15
C SER A 85 24.22 -1.29 -0.96
N LEU A 86 23.54 -1.36 -2.12
CA LEU A 86 23.84 -2.26 -3.24
C LEU A 86 24.38 -1.55 -4.47
N GLY A 87 24.38 -0.22 -4.45
CA GLY A 87 24.94 0.63 -5.51
C GLY A 87 23.91 1.17 -6.51
N PRO A 88 24.34 2.08 -7.42
CA PRO A 88 23.43 2.89 -8.23
C PRO A 88 22.59 2.06 -9.21
N ARG A 89 23.09 0.91 -9.71
CA ARG A 89 22.29 0.04 -10.58
C ARG A 89 21.07 -0.55 -9.84
N ALA A 90 21.29 -1.00 -8.61
CA ALA A 90 20.19 -1.49 -7.77
C ALA A 90 19.22 -0.36 -7.41
N GLY A 91 19.73 0.87 -7.16
CA GLY A 91 18.92 2.06 -6.95
C GLY A 91 18.00 2.37 -8.14
N VAL A 92 18.54 2.42 -9.37
CA VAL A 92 17.74 2.64 -10.59
C VAL A 92 16.70 1.55 -10.80
N ALA A 93 17.08 0.27 -10.64
CA ALA A 93 16.14 -0.84 -10.76
C ALA A 93 15.01 -0.71 -9.74
N THR A 94 15.34 -0.41 -8.47
CA THR A 94 14.34 -0.19 -7.42
C THR A 94 13.44 1.01 -7.71
N ALA A 95 14.00 2.12 -8.22
CA ALA A 95 13.23 3.30 -8.61
C ALA A 95 12.19 2.98 -9.69
N LEU A 96 12.57 2.18 -10.69
CA LEU A 96 11.66 1.72 -11.74
C LEU A 96 10.58 0.78 -11.20
N LEU A 97 10.95 -0.16 -10.33
CA LEU A 97 9.99 -1.08 -9.71
C LEU A 97 9.01 -0.35 -8.79
N VAL A 98 9.47 0.62 -8.00
CA VAL A 98 8.62 1.51 -7.20
C VAL A 98 7.68 2.30 -8.09
N ALA A 99 8.21 2.92 -9.17
CA ALA A 99 7.40 3.68 -10.11
C ALA A 99 6.29 2.84 -10.75
N VAL A 100 6.60 1.63 -11.20
CA VAL A 100 5.61 0.73 -11.82
C VAL A 100 4.66 0.16 -10.79
N GLY A 101 5.18 -0.48 -9.73
CA GLY A 101 4.37 -1.22 -8.75
C GLY A 101 3.33 -0.33 -8.08
N TYR A 102 3.76 0.83 -7.55
CA TYR A 102 2.82 1.74 -6.90
C TYR A 102 1.91 2.47 -7.88
N THR A 103 2.35 2.77 -9.11
CA THR A 103 1.48 3.40 -10.10
C THR A 103 0.38 2.44 -10.57
N VAL A 104 0.69 1.15 -10.71
CA VAL A 104 -0.32 0.13 -11.01
C VAL A 104 -1.28 -0.02 -9.82
N ALA A 105 -0.79 -0.10 -8.59
CA ALA A 105 -1.64 -0.22 -7.41
C ALA A 105 -2.58 0.98 -7.26
N ILE A 106 -2.09 2.22 -7.41
CA ILE A 106 -2.91 3.42 -7.29
C ILE A 106 -3.92 3.57 -8.43
N ALA A 107 -3.67 3.00 -9.61
CA ALA A 107 -4.65 2.95 -10.69
C ALA A 107 -5.92 2.20 -10.24
N GLY A 108 -5.77 1.11 -9.49
CA GLY A 108 -6.89 0.42 -8.85
C GLY A 108 -7.66 1.33 -7.87
N VAL A 109 -6.95 2.08 -7.04
CA VAL A 109 -7.58 3.03 -6.10
C VAL A 109 -8.31 4.15 -6.84
N PHE A 110 -7.76 4.66 -7.95
CA PHE A 110 -8.42 5.64 -8.83
C PHE A 110 -9.77 5.10 -9.32
N THR A 111 -9.78 3.86 -9.80
CA THR A 111 -11.01 3.18 -10.26
C THR A 111 -12.03 3.09 -9.15
N MET A 112 -11.61 2.65 -7.96
CA MET A 112 -12.53 2.49 -6.83
C MET A 112 -13.05 3.82 -6.26
N SER A 113 -12.41 4.96 -6.54
CA SER A 113 -12.92 6.26 -6.10
C SER A 113 -14.32 6.55 -6.65
N GLY A 114 -14.54 6.34 -7.93
CA GLY A 114 -15.89 6.41 -8.54
C GLY A 114 -16.69 5.13 -8.35
N GLY A 115 -16.02 3.97 -8.37
CA GLY A 115 -16.66 2.67 -8.20
C GLY A 115 -17.44 2.56 -6.89
N MET A 116 -16.84 2.98 -5.76
CA MET A 116 -17.52 2.95 -4.46
C MET A 116 -18.73 3.89 -4.41
N VAL A 117 -18.65 5.07 -5.04
CA VAL A 117 -19.80 5.98 -5.17
C VAL A 117 -20.89 5.33 -6.02
N ALA A 118 -20.54 4.80 -7.20
CA ALA A 118 -21.51 4.15 -8.09
C ALA A 118 -22.21 2.96 -7.42
N MET A 119 -21.46 2.11 -6.70
CA MET A 119 -22.00 0.99 -5.92
C MET A 119 -22.94 1.47 -4.82
N THR A 120 -22.63 2.55 -4.13
CA THR A 120 -23.49 3.13 -3.08
C THR A 120 -24.82 3.62 -3.65
N PHE A 121 -24.78 4.34 -4.78
CA PHE A 121 -26.01 4.80 -5.45
C PHE A 121 -26.83 3.65 -6.03
N ALA A 122 -26.19 2.63 -6.57
CA ALA A 122 -26.87 1.43 -7.06
C ALA A 122 -27.58 0.69 -5.92
N HIS A 123 -26.95 0.60 -4.74
CA HIS A 123 -27.51 -0.09 -3.58
C HIS A 123 -28.74 0.64 -2.97
N TYR A 124 -28.63 1.97 -2.76
CA TYR A 124 -29.69 2.72 -2.04
C TYR A 124 -30.73 3.38 -2.94
N ALA A 125 -30.35 3.80 -4.14
CA ALA A 125 -31.23 4.54 -5.04
C ALA A 125 -31.60 3.77 -6.31
N SER A 126 -31.03 2.56 -6.51
CA SER A 126 -31.14 1.79 -7.76
C SER A 126 -30.65 2.57 -9.00
N TRP A 127 -29.76 3.54 -8.80
CA TRP A 127 -29.15 4.33 -9.87
C TRP A 127 -27.84 3.71 -10.30
N HIS A 128 -27.77 3.30 -11.56
CA HIS A 128 -26.56 2.74 -12.16
C HIS A 128 -25.71 3.86 -12.79
N LEU A 129 -25.00 4.58 -11.93
CA LEU A 129 -24.10 5.66 -12.37
C LEU A 129 -22.86 5.06 -13.05
N PRO A 130 -22.38 5.64 -14.16
CA PRO A 130 -21.10 5.25 -14.74
C PRO A 130 -19.97 5.65 -13.77
N TRP A 131 -19.15 4.68 -13.39
CA TRP A 131 -18.08 4.88 -12.42
C TRP A 131 -16.88 5.65 -13.01
N GLU A 132 -16.67 5.58 -14.32
CA GLU A 132 -15.51 6.15 -15.02
C GLU A 132 -15.44 7.68 -14.88
N PRO A 133 -16.47 8.47 -15.22
CA PRO A 133 -16.42 9.92 -15.02
C PRO A 133 -16.35 10.32 -13.53
N LEU A 134 -16.96 9.52 -12.65
CA LEU A 134 -16.88 9.75 -11.20
C LEU A 134 -15.45 9.52 -10.71
N SER A 135 -14.80 8.44 -11.15
CA SER A 135 -13.39 8.15 -10.83
C SER A 135 -12.48 9.27 -11.31
N LEU A 136 -12.66 9.74 -12.55
CA LEU A 136 -11.86 10.83 -13.10
C LEU A 136 -12.05 12.12 -12.28
N ALA A 137 -13.27 12.51 -11.98
CA ALA A 137 -13.57 13.72 -11.23
C ALA A 137 -12.99 13.69 -9.81
N LEU A 138 -13.17 12.57 -9.10
CA LEU A 138 -12.66 12.38 -7.74
C LEU A 138 -11.14 12.30 -7.70
N THR A 139 -10.52 11.63 -8.69
CA THR A 139 -9.06 11.59 -8.85
C THR A 139 -8.48 12.98 -9.08
N VAL A 140 -9.07 13.77 -9.98
CA VAL A 140 -8.65 15.16 -10.22
C VAL A 140 -8.79 15.99 -8.94
N GLY A 141 -9.91 15.85 -8.22
CA GLY A 141 -10.11 16.51 -6.94
C GLY A 141 -9.04 16.16 -5.89
N ALA A 142 -8.70 14.87 -5.77
CA ALA A 142 -7.67 14.39 -4.86
C ALA A 142 -6.26 14.90 -5.26
N ILE A 143 -5.93 14.91 -6.55
CA ILE A 143 -4.68 15.45 -7.06
C ILE A 143 -4.59 16.96 -6.76
N CYS A 144 -5.67 17.72 -6.98
CA CYS A 144 -5.73 19.14 -6.66
C CYS A 144 -5.56 19.40 -5.15
N LEU A 145 -6.15 18.57 -4.30
CA LEU A 145 -5.97 18.65 -2.85
C LEU A 145 -4.52 18.36 -2.45
N THR A 146 -3.95 17.30 -3.00
CA THR A 146 -2.54 16.91 -2.76
C THR A 146 -1.59 18.02 -3.20
N ALA A 147 -1.84 18.65 -4.36
CA ALA A 147 -1.01 19.73 -4.90
C ALA A 147 -1.04 21.03 -4.06
N ARG A 148 -2.05 21.23 -3.21
CA ARG A 148 -2.15 22.41 -2.31
C ARG A 148 -1.21 22.37 -1.11
N GLY A 149 -0.54 21.25 -0.87
CA GLY A 149 0.49 21.11 0.15
C GLY A 149 0.23 19.97 1.14
N VAL A 150 1.32 19.46 1.72
CA VAL A 150 1.29 18.30 2.61
C VAL A 150 0.49 18.54 3.88
N SER A 151 0.61 19.70 4.51
CA SER A 151 -0.08 19.99 5.77
C SER A 151 -1.61 19.93 5.63
N LEU A 152 -2.14 20.53 4.57
CA LEU A 152 -3.59 20.51 4.31
C LEU A 152 -4.07 19.10 3.97
N SER A 153 -3.35 18.39 3.09
CA SER A 153 -3.74 17.04 2.68
C SER A 153 -3.64 16.05 3.85
N THR A 154 -2.59 16.13 4.68
CA THR A 154 -2.41 15.24 5.84
C THR A 154 -3.47 15.49 6.92
N THR A 155 -3.86 16.75 7.16
CA THR A 155 -4.93 17.07 8.11
C THR A 155 -6.28 16.53 7.63
N ALA A 156 -6.63 16.77 6.36
CA ALA A 156 -7.87 16.26 5.78
C ALA A 156 -7.93 14.73 5.81
N VAL A 157 -6.84 14.08 5.45
CA VAL A 157 -6.69 12.61 5.51
C VAL A 157 -6.82 12.11 6.95
N GLY A 158 -6.20 12.77 7.93
CA GLY A 158 -6.29 12.39 9.35
C GLY A 158 -7.74 12.41 9.86
N VAL A 159 -8.50 13.46 9.54
CA VAL A 159 -9.93 13.54 9.89
C VAL A 159 -10.72 12.44 9.17
N ALA A 160 -10.48 12.22 7.90
CA ALA A 160 -11.15 11.18 7.12
C ALA A 160 -10.91 9.78 7.72
N VAL A 161 -9.67 9.46 8.13
CA VAL A 161 -9.34 8.19 8.81
C VAL A 161 -10.08 8.04 10.12
N LEU A 162 -10.11 9.08 10.96
CA LEU A 162 -10.82 9.03 12.24
C LEU A 162 -12.32 8.78 12.04
N VAL A 163 -12.95 9.46 11.08
CA VAL A 163 -14.38 9.30 10.77
C VAL A 163 -14.67 7.89 10.28
N GLN A 164 -13.95 7.39 9.28
CA GLN A 164 -14.20 6.06 8.72
C GLN A 164 -13.97 4.96 9.77
N VAL A 165 -12.88 5.04 10.53
CA VAL A 165 -12.57 4.04 11.57
C VAL A 165 -13.62 4.06 12.66
N ALA A 166 -14.07 5.24 13.10
CA ALA A 166 -15.15 5.35 14.10
C ALA A 166 -16.44 4.70 13.61
N ILE A 167 -16.83 4.90 12.36
CA ILE A 167 -18.01 4.26 11.76
C ILE A 167 -17.83 2.74 11.68
N MET A 168 -16.68 2.26 11.21
CA MET A 168 -16.41 0.82 11.11
C MET A 168 -16.41 0.14 12.49
N LEU A 169 -15.81 0.79 13.51
CA LEU A 169 -15.86 0.32 14.88
C LEU A 169 -17.30 0.29 15.42
N MET A 170 -18.11 1.29 15.11
CA MET A 170 -19.53 1.31 15.48
C MET A 170 -20.26 0.09 14.90
N VAL A 171 -20.07 -0.23 13.61
CA VAL A 171 -20.64 -1.42 12.97
C VAL A 171 -20.23 -2.68 13.76
N CYS A 172 -18.92 -2.84 14.02
CA CYS A 172 -18.41 -3.99 14.76
C CYS A 172 -19.02 -4.11 16.17
N VAL A 173 -19.11 -3.01 16.89
CA VAL A 173 -19.70 -2.98 18.24
C VAL A 173 -21.16 -3.40 18.20
N VAL A 174 -21.96 -2.88 17.26
CA VAL A 174 -23.38 -3.26 17.11
C VAL A 174 -23.51 -4.77 16.84
N VAL A 175 -22.71 -5.30 15.91
CA VAL A 175 -22.70 -6.74 15.58
C VAL A 175 -22.35 -7.58 16.82
N LEU A 176 -21.31 -7.20 17.56
CA LEU A 176 -20.86 -7.98 18.73
C LEU A 176 -21.82 -7.88 19.90
N ILE A 177 -22.52 -6.76 20.09
CA ILE A 177 -23.58 -6.62 21.10
C ILE A 177 -24.76 -7.51 20.77
N ASP A 178 -25.22 -7.50 19.50
CA ASP A 178 -26.31 -8.35 19.03
C ASP A 178 -25.96 -9.83 19.19
N ARG A 179 -24.73 -10.21 18.85
CA ARG A 179 -24.22 -11.58 18.87
C ARG A 179 -23.59 -12.00 20.20
N ARG A 180 -23.72 -11.21 21.27
CA ARG A 180 -23.02 -11.41 22.56
C ARG A 180 -23.19 -12.82 23.16
N ALA A 181 -24.33 -13.47 22.98
CA ALA A 181 -24.59 -14.82 23.46
C ALA A 181 -23.90 -15.93 22.62
N HIS A 182 -23.36 -15.58 21.47
CA HIS A 182 -22.77 -16.51 20.49
C HIS A 182 -21.33 -16.14 20.12
N LEU A 183 -20.66 -15.34 20.95
CA LEU A 183 -19.25 -15.03 20.74
C LEU A 183 -18.40 -16.28 20.97
N SER A 184 -17.43 -16.49 20.09
CA SER A 184 -16.58 -17.69 20.11
C SER A 184 -15.12 -17.33 19.84
N GLY A 185 -14.20 -18.08 20.46
CA GLY A 185 -12.76 -18.02 20.18
C GLY A 185 -12.34 -18.84 18.95
N ILE A 186 -13.27 -19.51 18.28
CA ILE A 186 -13.01 -20.34 17.08
C ILE A 186 -12.21 -19.58 16.02
N PRO A 187 -12.49 -18.28 15.69
CA PRO A 187 -11.73 -17.53 14.69
C PRO A 187 -10.24 -17.34 15.00
N PHE A 188 -9.82 -17.56 16.24
CA PHE A 188 -8.41 -17.49 16.66
C PHE A 188 -7.78 -18.87 16.86
N SER A 189 -8.48 -19.92 16.49
CA SER A 189 -8.00 -21.31 16.61
C SER A 189 -7.48 -21.82 15.26
N TRP A 190 -6.22 -22.18 15.22
CA TRP A 190 -5.57 -22.77 14.04
C TRP A 190 -6.19 -24.11 13.60
N ARG A 191 -6.91 -24.80 14.51
CA ARG A 191 -7.65 -26.04 14.21
C ARG A 191 -8.83 -25.82 13.27
N HIS A 192 -9.32 -24.59 13.15
CA HIS A 192 -10.46 -24.19 12.32
C HIS A 192 -10.03 -23.49 11.02
N LEU A 193 -8.74 -23.52 10.70
CA LEU A 193 -8.27 -23.12 9.36
C LEU A 193 -8.78 -24.13 8.32
N THR A 194 -9.51 -23.64 7.34
CA THR A 194 -9.96 -24.48 6.21
C THR A 194 -8.73 -25.03 5.48
N GLY A 195 -8.63 -26.36 5.34
CA GLY A 195 -7.43 -26.97 4.78
C GLY A 195 -6.16 -26.86 5.63
N GLY A 196 -6.24 -26.45 6.91
CA GLY A 196 -5.09 -26.30 7.80
C GLY A 196 -4.10 -25.22 7.33
N LEU A 197 -2.81 -25.56 7.33
CA LEU A 197 -1.76 -24.64 6.87
C LEU A 197 -1.91 -24.23 5.40
N THR A 198 -2.53 -25.06 4.55
CA THR A 198 -2.79 -24.73 3.14
C THR A 198 -3.79 -23.59 2.99
N GLY A 199 -4.84 -23.54 3.82
CA GLY A 199 -5.80 -22.45 3.80
C GLY A 199 -5.19 -21.13 4.32
N LEU A 200 -4.35 -21.21 5.35
CA LEU A 200 -3.59 -20.05 5.82
C LEU A 200 -2.66 -19.53 4.71
N SER A 201 -1.93 -20.43 4.04
CA SER A 201 -0.98 -20.06 3.00
C SER A 201 -1.68 -19.36 1.82
N ALA A 202 -2.82 -19.88 1.38
CA ALA A 202 -3.56 -19.31 0.26
C ALA A 202 -4.12 -17.91 0.57
N GLY A 203 -4.55 -17.64 1.81
CA GLY A 203 -5.04 -16.32 2.22
C GLY A 203 -3.94 -15.32 2.61
N PHE A 204 -2.73 -15.80 2.92
CA PHE A 204 -1.64 -14.97 3.46
C PHE A 204 -1.19 -13.84 2.53
N PRO A 205 -0.97 -14.04 1.22
CA PRO A 205 -0.54 -12.96 0.34
C PRO A 205 -1.55 -11.80 0.30
N LEU A 206 -2.84 -12.12 0.27
CA LEU A 206 -3.89 -11.12 0.26
C LEU A 206 -4.02 -10.43 1.62
N ALA A 207 -3.82 -11.17 2.72
CA ALA A 207 -3.72 -10.60 4.05
C ALA A 207 -2.49 -9.67 4.19
N LEU A 208 -1.37 -10.01 3.55
CA LEU A 208 -0.18 -9.14 3.49
C LEU A 208 -0.47 -7.87 2.65
N TYR A 209 -1.18 -8.03 1.52
CA TYR A 209 -1.63 -6.92 0.69
C TYR A 209 -2.43 -5.88 1.47
N MET A 210 -3.33 -6.28 2.37
CA MET A 210 -4.13 -5.36 3.18
C MET A 210 -3.30 -4.35 3.99
N PHE A 211 -2.02 -4.63 4.20
CA PHE A 211 -1.12 -3.72 4.92
C PHE A 211 -0.28 -2.85 3.99
N ILE A 212 -0.28 -3.05 2.66
CA ILE A 212 0.52 -2.23 1.73
C ILE A 212 0.14 -0.77 1.91
N GLY A 213 1.16 0.10 1.95
CA GLY A 213 1.02 1.50 2.34
C GLY A 213 1.57 1.79 3.73
N TRP A 214 1.89 0.73 4.53
CA TRP A 214 2.55 0.88 5.84
C TRP A 214 3.89 1.63 5.73
N GLU A 215 4.53 1.57 4.60
CA GLU A 215 5.81 2.16 4.25
C GLU A 215 5.75 3.64 3.85
N ASN A 216 4.61 4.28 3.97
CA ASN A 216 4.43 5.70 3.65
C ASN A 216 5.31 6.62 4.53
N GLY A 217 5.55 6.23 5.79
CA GLY A 217 6.26 7.05 6.76
C GLY A 217 7.62 7.58 6.27
N PRO A 218 8.55 6.75 5.78
CA PRO A 218 9.86 7.19 5.29
C PRO A 218 9.79 8.24 4.17
N ALA A 219 8.81 8.17 3.28
CA ALA A 219 8.64 9.17 2.22
C ALA A 219 8.36 10.58 2.75
N LEU A 220 7.95 10.70 4.02
CA LEU A 220 7.70 11.97 4.73
C LEU A 220 8.90 12.40 5.61
N ALA A 221 10.06 11.73 5.50
CA ALA A 221 11.19 11.95 6.40
C ALA A 221 11.74 13.38 6.33
N GLU A 222 11.80 14.02 5.16
CA GLU A 222 12.29 15.41 5.03
C GLU A 222 11.38 16.43 5.73
N GLU A 223 10.08 16.15 5.85
CA GLU A 223 9.08 17.02 6.46
C GLU A 223 8.87 16.74 7.97
N ALA A 224 9.41 15.62 8.47
CA ALA A 224 9.31 15.23 9.87
C ALA A 224 10.24 16.07 10.77
N ARG A 225 9.80 16.37 12.02
CA ARG A 225 10.58 17.19 12.99
C ARG A 225 11.88 16.51 13.44
N ASP A 226 11.82 15.22 13.73
CA ASP A 226 12.95 14.37 14.11
C ASP A 226 12.77 13.03 13.40
N PRO A 227 13.19 12.93 12.12
CA PRO A 227 12.89 11.76 11.31
C PRO A 227 13.43 10.46 11.89
N LYS A 228 14.59 10.48 12.56
CA LYS A 228 15.19 9.28 13.17
C LYS A 228 14.34 8.66 14.29
N ARG A 229 13.49 9.45 14.93
CA ARG A 229 12.59 9.02 16.00
C ARG A 229 11.14 8.98 15.54
N THR A 230 10.71 10.02 14.81
CA THR A 230 9.32 10.18 14.35
C THR A 230 8.90 9.04 13.43
N ILE A 231 9.71 8.77 12.39
CA ILE A 231 9.35 7.77 11.38
C ILE A 231 9.28 6.34 11.95
N PRO A 232 10.31 5.82 12.66
CA PRO A 232 10.21 4.48 13.23
C PRO A 232 9.03 4.30 14.21
N ARG A 233 8.75 5.32 15.04
CA ARG A 233 7.61 5.29 15.95
C ARG A 233 6.28 5.27 15.20
N ALA A 234 6.13 6.12 14.19
CA ALA A 234 4.93 6.18 13.37
C ALA A 234 4.69 4.86 12.64
N LEU A 235 5.72 4.23 12.07
CA LEU A 235 5.63 2.92 11.42
C LEU A 235 5.05 1.86 12.37
N TYR A 236 5.65 1.68 13.55
CA TYR A 236 5.17 0.66 14.50
C TYR A 236 3.77 0.95 15.02
N ILE A 237 3.45 2.22 15.31
CA ILE A 237 2.12 2.61 15.78
C ILE A 237 1.08 2.37 14.68
N SER A 238 1.37 2.75 13.43
CA SER A 238 0.45 2.56 12.30
C SER A 238 0.16 1.08 12.05
N ILE A 239 1.19 0.23 12.08
CA ILE A 239 1.02 -1.21 11.89
C ILE A 239 0.24 -1.84 13.05
N ALA A 240 0.55 -1.45 14.29
CA ALA A 240 -0.19 -1.94 15.46
C ALA A 240 -1.68 -1.56 15.38
N ILE A 241 -2.00 -0.32 14.98
CA ILE A 241 -3.37 0.13 14.74
C ILE A 241 -4.01 -0.70 13.62
N ALA A 242 -3.34 -0.86 12.47
CA ALA A 242 -3.88 -1.60 11.33
C ALA A 242 -4.15 -3.07 11.69
N VAL A 243 -3.21 -3.76 12.36
CA VAL A 243 -3.40 -5.14 12.82
C VAL A 243 -4.60 -5.24 13.76
N ALA A 244 -4.68 -4.35 14.75
CA ALA A 244 -5.80 -4.36 15.71
C ALA A 244 -7.14 -4.13 15.01
N LEU A 245 -7.22 -3.16 14.08
CA LEU A 245 -8.42 -2.86 13.32
C LEU A 245 -8.83 -4.01 12.41
N PHE A 246 -7.92 -4.52 11.59
CA PHE A 246 -8.23 -5.58 10.64
C PHE A 246 -8.64 -6.88 11.31
N VAL A 247 -7.96 -7.28 12.39
CA VAL A 247 -8.31 -8.46 13.18
C VAL A 247 -9.69 -8.28 13.85
N PHE A 248 -9.96 -7.08 14.38
CA PHE A 248 -11.24 -6.77 15.00
C PHE A 248 -12.39 -6.74 13.99
N PHE A 249 -12.20 -6.10 12.83
CA PHE A 249 -13.17 -6.08 11.75
C PHE A 249 -13.44 -7.48 11.20
N ALA A 250 -12.38 -8.29 11.01
CA ALA A 250 -12.50 -9.67 10.57
C ALA A 250 -13.29 -10.52 11.56
N TYR A 251 -13.00 -10.40 12.85
CA TYR A 251 -13.73 -11.10 13.89
C TYR A 251 -15.21 -10.72 13.92
N ALA A 252 -15.52 -9.42 13.90
CA ALA A 252 -16.88 -8.93 13.88
C ALA A 252 -17.64 -9.40 12.64
N THR A 253 -16.99 -9.37 11.46
CA THR A 253 -17.61 -9.80 10.20
C THR A 253 -17.92 -11.29 10.22
N VAL A 254 -16.98 -12.16 10.59
CA VAL A 254 -17.23 -13.61 10.70
C VAL A 254 -18.32 -13.92 11.72
N THR A 255 -18.34 -13.21 12.85
CA THR A 255 -19.39 -13.34 13.87
C THR A 255 -20.75 -12.92 13.32
N GLY A 256 -20.82 -11.83 12.53
CA GLY A 256 -22.04 -11.34 11.88
C GLY A 256 -22.59 -12.30 10.82
N PHE A 257 -21.73 -13.13 10.21
CA PHE A 257 -22.12 -14.24 9.35
C PHE A 257 -22.35 -15.56 10.08
N HIS A 258 -22.46 -15.53 11.41
CA HIS A 258 -22.69 -16.73 12.22
C HIS A 258 -21.61 -17.82 12.01
N TYR A 259 -20.40 -17.43 11.71
CA TYR A 259 -19.27 -18.32 11.38
C TYR A 259 -19.48 -19.16 10.12
N ASP A 260 -20.47 -18.80 9.26
CA ASP A 260 -20.71 -19.47 7.98
C ASP A 260 -19.86 -18.83 6.85
N VAL A 261 -18.72 -19.46 6.57
CA VAL A 261 -17.78 -19.03 5.52
C VAL A 261 -18.41 -19.06 4.14
N SER A 262 -19.33 -20.00 3.89
CA SER A 262 -20.01 -20.11 2.59
C SER A 262 -20.85 -18.88 2.29
N SER A 263 -21.48 -18.31 3.30
CA SER A 263 -22.22 -17.05 3.20
C SER A 263 -21.31 -15.84 3.06
N VAL A 264 -20.13 -15.82 3.70
CA VAL A 264 -19.11 -14.77 3.48
C VAL A 264 -18.67 -14.76 2.02
N GLY A 265 -18.36 -15.93 1.45
CA GLY A 265 -17.89 -16.07 0.07
C GLY A 265 -18.91 -15.69 -1.00
N ARG A 266 -20.21 -15.69 -0.68
CA ARG A 266 -21.28 -15.24 -1.59
C ARG A 266 -21.45 -13.71 -1.60
N SER A 267 -20.86 -13.01 -0.65
CA SER A 267 -20.94 -11.56 -0.57
C SER A 267 -19.76 -10.91 -1.30
N SER A 268 -20.03 -9.96 -2.19
CA SER A 268 -19.02 -9.17 -2.86
C SER A 268 -18.24 -8.26 -1.88
N VAL A 269 -18.93 -7.77 -0.84
CA VAL A 269 -18.33 -6.93 0.21
C VAL A 269 -18.89 -7.34 1.57
N PRO A 270 -18.33 -8.39 2.21
CA PRO A 270 -18.89 -9.00 3.42
C PRO A 270 -19.16 -8.02 4.56
N PHE A 271 -18.26 -7.04 4.78
CA PHE A 271 -18.44 -6.07 5.84
C PHE A 271 -19.68 -5.18 5.64
N LEU A 272 -19.93 -4.74 4.41
CA LEU A 272 -21.12 -3.95 4.09
C LEU A 272 -22.39 -4.77 4.22
N THR A 273 -22.35 -6.06 3.81
CA THR A 273 -23.48 -6.98 4.01
C THR A 273 -23.83 -7.15 5.50
N VAL A 274 -22.82 -7.22 6.36
CA VAL A 274 -23.03 -7.26 7.82
C VAL A 274 -23.59 -5.93 8.32
N ALA A 275 -23.07 -4.80 7.83
CA ALA A 275 -23.60 -3.48 8.17
C ALA A 275 -25.09 -3.36 7.80
N ASP A 276 -25.46 -3.73 6.57
CA ASP A 276 -26.85 -3.71 6.10
C ASP A 276 -27.77 -4.60 6.98
N ARG A 277 -27.30 -5.79 7.37
CA ARG A 277 -28.07 -6.73 8.21
C ARG A 277 -28.33 -6.22 9.63
N TYR A 278 -27.31 -5.59 10.27
CA TYR A 278 -27.39 -5.24 11.68
C TYR A 278 -27.74 -3.78 11.95
N LEU A 279 -27.50 -2.87 10.99
CA LEU A 279 -27.79 -1.44 11.15
C LEU A 279 -29.01 -0.99 10.34
N GLY A 280 -29.52 -1.82 9.41
CA GLY A 280 -30.62 -1.44 8.53
C GLY A 280 -30.34 -0.13 7.79
N GLY A 281 -31.25 0.85 7.88
CA GLY A 281 -31.05 2.14 7.18
C GLY A 281 -29.80 2.92 7.59
N ALA A 282 -29.27 2.71 8.81
CA ALA A 282 -28.03 3.35 9.25
C ALA A 282 -26.76 2.74 8.61
N ALA A 283 -26.87 1.62 7.91
CA ALA A 283 -25.76 1.01 7.18
C ALA A 283 -25.16 1.94 6.10
N ILE A 284 -25.90 2.94 5.64
CA ILE A 284 -25.39 4.00 4.73
C ILE A 284 -24.12 4.64 5.26
N LEU A 285 -23.96 4.71 6.59
CA LEU A 285 -22.73 5.22 7.22
C LEU A 285 -21.52 4.36 6.86
N ALA A 286 -21.66 3.02 6.83
CA ALA A 286 -20.57 2.12 6.44
C ALA A 286 -20.22 2.28 4.94
N TRP A 287 -21.20 2.48 4.08
CA TRP A 287 -20.99 2.77 2.67
C TRP A 287 -20.25 4.10 2.47
N VAL A 288 -20.66 5.15 3.18
CA VAL A 288 -19.96 6.46 3.20
C VAL A 288 -18.54 6.31 3.74
N ALA A 289 -18.33 5.51 4.79
CA ALA A 289 -16.99 5.24 5.32
C ALA A 289 -16.09 4.58 4.25
N GLY A 290 -16.63 3.73 3.39
CA GLY A 290 -15.92 3.18 2.23
C GLY A 290 -15.49 4.25 1.24
N ILE A 291 -16.38 5.19 0.88
CA ILE A 291 -16.04 6.32 0.00
C ILE A 291 -14.92 7.18 0.62
N VAL A 292 -15.07 7.52 1.90
CA VAL A 292 -14.07 8.30 2.66
C VAL A 292 -12.72 7.57 2.70
N SER A 293 -12.74 6.24 2.89
CA SER A 293 -11.53 5.40 2.88
C SER A 293 -10.79 5.48 1.55
N VAL A 294 -11.50 5.27 0.45
CA VAL A 294 -10.89 5.31 -0.90
C VAL A 294 -10.25 6.66 -1.16
N LEU A 295 -10.93 7.76 -0.84
CA LEU A 295 -10.41 9.12 -1.04
C LEU A 295 -9.22 9.42 -0.14
N ALA A 296 -9.23 8.98 1.11
CA ALA A 296 -8.11 9.15 2.03
C ALA A 296 -6.88 8.38 1.56
N THR A 297 -7.04 7.13 1.12
CA THR A 297 -5.97 6.30 0.55
C THR A 297 -5.42 6.91 -0.72
N LEU A 298 -6.29 7.42 -1.59
CA LEU A 298 -5.90 8.08 -2.83
C LEU A 298 -5.01 9.31 -2.56
N VAL A 299 -5.40 10.19 -1.66
CA VAL A 299 -4.63 11.40 -1.30
C VAL A 299 -3.32 11.01 -0.62
N SER A 300 -3.35 10.09 0.33
CA SER A 300 -2.15 9.67 1.08
C SER A 300 -1.15 8.92 0.20
N GLY A 301 -1.62 7.97 -0.61
CA GLY A 301 -0.80 7.24 -1.57
C GLY A 301 -0.16 8.14 -2.61
N ALA A 302 -0.95 9.05 -3.20
CA ALA A 302 -0.44 10.01 -4.16
C ALA A 302 0.64 10.93 -3.56
N ASN A 303 0.47 11.38 -2.33
CA ASN A 303 1.48 12.15 -1.60
C ASN A 303 2.79 11.40 -1.43
N SER A 304 2.72 10.17 -0.92
CA SER A 304 3.89 9.33 -0.63
C SER A 304 4.66 8.97 -1.90
N GLN A 305 3.94 8.49 -2.90
CA GLN A 305 4.54 8.02 -4.15
C GLN A 305 5.15 9.16 -4.94
N ALA A 306 4.48 10.32 -5.00
CA ALA A 306 5.03 11.51 -5.64
C ALA A 306 6.37 11.96 -5.02
N ARG A 307 6.54 11.80 -3.69
CA ARG A 307 7.82 12.12 -3.02
C ARG A 307 8.92 11.14 -3.36
N MET A 308 8.63 9.85 -3.38
CA MET A 308 9.61 8.85 -3.80
C MET A 308 10.08 9.04 -5.24
N LEU A 309 9.14 9.33 -6.16
CA LEU A 309 9.46 9.61 -7.56
C LEU A 309 10.20 10.95 -7.74
N PHE A 310 9.86 11.96 -6.94
CA PHE A 310 10.54 13.24 -6.90
C PHE A 310 12.00 13.07 -6.46
N ASP A 311 12.24 12.35 -5.37
CA ASP A 311 13.59 12.09 -4.87
C ASP A 311 14.43 11.32 -5.88
N ALA A 312 13.87 10.29 -6.50
CA ALA A 312 14.52 9.53 -7.56
C ALA A 312 14.83 10.40 -8.82
N GLY A 313 13.96 11.35 -9.14
CA GLY A 313 14.20 12.34 -10.22
C GLY A 313 15.28 13.36 -9.83
N ARG A 314 15.31 13.82 -8.57
CA ARG A 314 16.31 14.76 -8.03
C ARG A 314 17.71 14.15 -7.98
N THR A 315 17.80 12.88 -7.59
CA THR A 315 19.06 12.13 -7.51
C THR A 315 19.54 11.59 -8.86
N GLY A 316 18.76 11.76 -9.93
CA GLY A 316 19.12 11.35 -11.28
C GLY A 316 18.88 9.86 -11.58
N LEU A 317 18.21 9.13 -10.70
CA LEU A 317 17.82 7.73 -10.92
C LEU A 317 16.63 7.60 -11.88
N LEU A 318 15.76 8.62 -11.93
CA LEU A 318 14.65 8.77 -12.85
C LEU A 318 14.77 10.08 -13.64
N PRO A 319 13.93 10.31 -14.68
CA PRO A 319 13.98 11.53 -15.48
C PRO A 319 13.91 12.81 -14.64
N ALA A 320 14.83 13.74 -14.87
CA ALA A 320 15.03 14.94 -14.05
C ALA A 320 13.81 15.86 -13.93
N TRP A 321 12.84 15.79 -14.87
CA TRP A 321 11.60 16.58 -14.77
C TRP A 321 10.72 16.16 -13.56
N LEU A 322 10.81 14.92 -13.12
CA LEU A 322 10.14 14.43 -11.90
C LEU A 322 10.69 15.09 -10.64
N GLY A 323 12.02 15.35 -10.61
CA GLY A 323 12.74 15.99 -9.50
C GLY A 323 12.64 17.52 -9.45
N ARG A 324 11.75 18.16 -10.24
CA ARG A 324 11.58 19.62 -10.26
C ARG A 324 10.39 20.05 -9.41
N LEU A 325 10.63 20.93 -8.44
CA LEU A 325 9.55 21.63 -7.73
C LEU A 325 9.05 22.81 -8.59
N ARG A 326 7.74 23.05 -8.57
CA ARG A 326 7.17 24.26 -9.18
C ARG A 326 7.34 25.44 -8.22
N PRO A 327 7.58 26.66 -8.75
CA PRO A 327 7.60 27.88 -7.91
C PRO A 327 6.31 27.99 -7.09
N ARG A 328 6.43 28.23 -5.78
CA ARG A 328 5.32 28.34 -4.81
C ARG A 328 4.58 27.03 -4.50
N ALA A 329 5.02 25.88 -5.00
CA ALA A 329 4.44 24.58 -4.66
C ALA A 329 5.34 23.87 -3.63
N ASP A 330 4.78 23.53 -2.48
CA ASP A 330 5.45 22.74 -1.44
C ASP A 330 5.32 21.23 -1.70
N THR A 331 4.75 20.84 -2.84
CA THR A 331 4.48 19.46 -3.26
C THR A 331 5.12 19.19 -4.63
N PRO A 332 5.66 18.00 -4.89
CA PRO A 332 6.27 17.63 -6.17
C PRO A 332 5.20 17.38 -7.25
N VAL A 333 4.57 18.46 -7.74
CA VAL A 333 3.44 18.41 -8.67
C VAL A 333 3.78 17.69 -9.98
N ASN A 334 5.02 17.78 -10.47
CA ASN A 334 5.42 17.09 -11.71
C ASN A 334 5.40 15.57 -11.52
N ALA A 335 5.95 15.07 -10.41
CA ALA A 335 5.92 13.64 -10.08
C ALA A 335 4.47 13.15 -9.89
N LEU A 336 3.64 13.95 -9.19
CA LEU A 336 2.23 13.66 -8.99
C LEU A 336 1.45 13.54 -10.31
N LEU A 337 1.62 14.50 -11.22
CA LEU A 337 0.96 14.49 -12.54
C LEU A 337 1.49 13.37 -13.44
N GLY A 338 2.79 13.08 -13.38
CA GLY A 338 3.40 11.98 -14.14
C GLY A 338 2.82 10.63 -13.71
N MET A 339 2.76 10.38 -12.41
CA MET A 339 2.16 9.17 -11.86
C MET A 339 0.67 9.06 -12.22
N ALA A 340 -0.09 10.14 -12.05
CA ALA A 340 -1.52 10.16 -12.36
C ALA A 340 -1.77 9.92 -13.86
N GLY A 341 -0.97 10.50 -14.75
CA GLY A 341 -1.07 10.28 -16.18
C GLY A 341 -0.81 8.84 -16.58
N VAL A 342 0.20 8.18 -15.98
CA VAL A 342 0.49 6.76 -16.21
C VAL A 342 -0.63 5.89 -15.66
N ALA A 343 -1.13 6.17 -14.45
CA ALA A 343 -2.23 5.42 -13.85
C ALA A 343 -3.52 5.50 -14.69
N LEU A 344 -3.88 6.69 -15.17
CA LEU A 344 -5.01 6.87 -16.07
C LEU A 344 -4.79 6.17 -17.42
N GLY A 345 -3.55 6.15 -17.92
CA GLY A 345 -3.18 5.39 -19.13
C GLY A 345 -3.40 3.88 -18.93
N ILE A 346 -3.02 3.33 -17.78
CA ILE A 346 -3.25 1.91 -17.41
C ILE A 346 -4.75 1.59 -17.41
N ILE A 347 -5.56 2.44 -16.79
CA ILE A 347 -7.04 2.29 -16.76
C ILE A 347 -7.59 2.34 -18.19
N GLY A 348 -7.12 3.29 -19.00
CA GLY A 348 -7.56 3.44 -20.39
C GLY A 348 -7.22 2.22 -21.26
N VAL A 349 -6.00 1.67 -21.12
CA VAL A 349 -5.58 0.46 -21.84
C VAL A 349 -6.40 -0.75 -21.39
N TRP A 350 -6.57 -0.92 -20.10
CA TRP A 350 -7.39 -2.00 -19.57
C TRP A 350 -8.84 -1.91 -20.07
N TRP A 351 -9.44 -0.73 -20.00
CA TRP A 351 -10.79 -0.48 -20.50
C TRP A 351 -10.92 -0.77 -22.00
N ALA A 352 -9.94 -0.30 -22.81
CA ALA A 352 -9.90 -0.60 -24.24
C ALA A 352 -9.76 -2.10 -24.52
N ALA A 353 -8.95 -2.82 -23.76
CA ALA A 353 -8.78 -4.26 -23.89
C ALA A 353 -10.09 -5.03 -23.62
N HIS A 354 -10.86 -4.61 -22.63
CA HIS A 354 -12.17 -5.22 -22.31
C HIS A 354 -13.24 -4.88 -23.37
N LEU A 355 -13.16 -3.71 -24.01
CA LEU A 355 -14.06 -3.36 -25.13
C LEU A 355 -13.81 -4.18 -26.39
N ILE A 356 -12.55 -4.54 -26.66
CA ILE A 356 -12.11 -5.23 -27.89
C ILE A 356 -12.11 -6.75 -27.68
N GLY A 357 -11.94 -7.24 -26.46
CA GLY A 357 -11.83 -8.66 -26.12
C GLY A 357 -13.16 -9.44 -26.25
N ALA A 358 -13.04 -10.77 -26.34
CA ALA A 358 -14.19 -11.69 -26.38
C ALA A 358 -15.00 -11.67 -25.07
N ASP A 359 -14.37 -11.32 -23.95
CA ASP A 359 -15.00 -11.09 -22.66
C ASP A 359 -15.51 -9.64 -22.57
N ARG A 360 -16.60 -9.36 -23.25
CA ARG A 360 -17.38 -8.13 -23.04
C ARG A 360 -18.07 -8.09 -21.66
N GLY A 361 -17.57 -8.88 -20.71
CA GLY A 361 -18.03 -8.95 -19.33
C GLY A 361 -17.48 -7.80 -18.52
N SER A 362 -18.40 -6.99 -18.11
CA SER A 362 -18.37 -5.94 -17.10
C SER A 362 -17.03 -5.21 -16.89
N THR A 363 -16.98 -3.98 -17.34
CA THR A 363 -16.11 -2.93 -16.81
C THR A 363 -16.40 -2.75 -15.30
N ASN A 364 -16.19 -3.79 -14.49
CA ASN A 364 -16.46 -3.76 -13.06
C ASN A 364 -15.29 -3.09 -12.33
N PRO A 365 -15.51 -1.96 -11.62
CA PRO A 365 -14.46 -1.26 -10.92
C PRO A 365 -13.76 -2.12 -9.85
N VAL A 366 -14.46 -3.08 -9.24
CA VAL A 366 -13.90 -4.01 -8.25
C VAL A 366 -12.92 -4.99 -8.91
N GLY A 367 -13.24 -5.49 -10.10
CA GLY A 367 -12.33 -6.36 -10.86
C GLY A 367 -11.03 -5.66 -11.20
N LEU A 368 -11.10 -4.46 -11.79
CA LEU A 368 -9.90 -3.67 -12.11
C LEU A 368 -9.09 -3.31 -10.85
N TYR A 369 -9.76 -2.95 -9.76
CA TYR A 369 -9.08 -2.73 -8.48
C TYR A 369 -8.31 -3.98 -8.03
N ALA A 370 -8.93 -5.15 -8.06
CA ALA A 370 -8.31 -6.39 -7.64
C ALA A 370 -7.11 -6.78 -8.53
N GLU A 371 -7.25 -6.63 -9.85
CA GLU A 371 -6.19 -6.89 -10.82
C GLU A 371 -5.00 -5.95 -10.63
N CYS A 372 -5.23 -4.64 -10.59
CA CYS A 372 -4.19 -3.63 -10.36
C CYS A 372 -3.51 -3.82 -9.00
N SER A 373 -4.28 -4.07 -7.95
CA SER A 373 -3.76 -4.29 -6.60
C SER A 373 -2.88 -5.53 -6.53
N THR A 374 -3.31 -6.65 -7.13
CA THR A 374 -2.52 -7.89 -7.16
C THR A 374 -1.24 -7.71 -7.96
N MET A 375 -1.33 -7.16 -9.17
CA MET A 375 -0.16 -6.93 -10.02
C MET A 375 0.84 -5.96 -9.38
N GLY A 376 0.35 -4.84 -8.83
CA GLY A 376 1.16 -3.88 -8.10
C GLY A 376 1.87 -4.52 -6.91
N THR A 377 1.14 -5.35 -6.14
CA THR A 377 1.68 -6.09 -4.99
C THR A 377 2.85 -6.98 -5.37
N ILE A 378 2.70 -7.79 -6.42
CA ILE A 378 3.77 -8.70 -6.84
C ILE A 378 5.05 -7.91 -7.14
N VAL A 379 4.96 -6.78 -7.83
CA VAL A 379 6.11 -5.91 -8.12
C VAL A 379 6.68 -5.28 -6.82
N ILE A 380 5.82 -4.83 -5.91
CA ILE A 380 6.25 -4.23 -4.63
C ILE A 380 6.94 -5.25 -3.73
N LEU A 381 6.52 -6.53 -3.74
CA LEU A 381 7.20 -7.58 -2.98
C LEU A 381 8.68 -7.73 -3.39
N PHE A 382 9.03 -7.53 -4.66
CA PHE A 382 10.43 -7.48 -5.08
C PHE A 382 11.19 -6.29 -4.47
N VAL A 383 10.55 -5.13 -4.36
CA VAL A 383 11.15 -3.95 -3.71
C VAL A 383 11.41 -4.23 -2.23
N TYR A 384 10.44 -4.80 -1.53
CA TYR A 384 10.61 -5.20 -0.13
C TYR A 384 11.72 -6.24 0.04
N PHE A 385 11.79 -7.21 -0.86
CA PHE A 385 12.83 -8.23 -0.85
C PHE A 385 14.23 -7.64 -1.05
N LEU A 386 14.40 -6.75 -2.05
CA LEU A 386 15.67 -6.04 -2.28
C LEU A 386 16.07 -5.20 -1.06
N THR A 387 15.13 -4.48 -0.45
CA THR A 387 15.37 -3.67 0.75
C THR A 387 15.77 -4.56 1.94
N THR A 388 15.13 -5.71 2.07
CA THR A 388 15.45 -6.69 3.12
C THR A 388 16.88 -7.22 2.97
N LEU A 389 17.30 -7.54 1.76
CA LEU A 389 18.67 -7.99 1.46
C LEU A 389 19.71 -6.85 1.59
N ALA A 390 19.28 -5.62 1.41
CA ALA A 390 20.15 -4.43 1.48
C ALA A 390 20.60 -4.11 2.92
N LEU A 391 19.76 -4.36 3.95
CA LEU A 391 20.05 -3.98 5.33
C LEU A 391 21.36 -4.59 5.90
N PRO A 392 21.63 -5.90 5.79
CA PRO A 392 22.89 -6.47 6.24
C PRO A 392 24.11 -5.81 5.60
N CYS A 393 24.06 -5.57 4.29
CA CYS A 393 25.15 -4.93 3.55
C CYS A 393 25.37 -3.49 3.98
N PHE A 394 24.29 -2.72 4.18
CA PHE A 394 24.34 -1.35 4.64
C PHE A 394 24.97 -1.21 6.02
N MET A 395 24.46 -1.98 6.98
CA MET A 395 24.95 -1.92 8.36
C MET A 395 26.38 -2.42 8.48
N TRP A 396 26.77 -3.47 7.76
CA TRP A 396 28.14 -3.98 7.76
C TRP A 396 29.15 -3.00 7.18
N ARG A 397 28.79 -2.29 6.09
CA ARG A 397 29.72 -1.39 5.39
C ARG A 397 29.81 0.00 6.00
N ARG A 398 28.67 0.56 6.47
CA ARG A 398 28.60 1.98 6.89
C ARG A 398 28.44 2.17 8.39
N HIS A 399 27.87 1.20 9.10
CA HIS A 399 27.53 1.31 10.52
C HIS A 399 28.03 0.10 11.31
N ARG A 400 29.25 -0.33 11.05
CA ARG A 400 29.83 -1.56 11.61
C ARG A 400 29.86 -1.59 13.14
N GLU A 401 30.02 -0.45 13.79
CA GLU A 401 30.01 -0.33 15.25
C GLU A 401 28.63 -0.66 15.86
N SER A 402 27.57 -0.38 15.12
CA SER A 402 26.17 -0.66 15.51
C SER A 402 25.65 -1.98 14.97
N PHE A 403 26.50 -2.76 14.28
CA PHE A 403 26.08 -4.02 13.65
C PHE A 403 25.73 -5.07 14.69
N SER A 404 24.59 -5.74 14.51
CA SER A 404 24.13 -6.85 15.35
C SER A 404 23.60 -7.97 14.45
N THR A 405 24.14 -9.17 14.61
CA THR A 405 23.71 -10.34 13.81
C THR A 405 22.23 -10.64 13.95
N LEU A 406 21.68 -10.50 15.18
CA LEU A 406 20.23 -10.73 15.38
C LEU A 406 19.39 -9.70 14.61
N ARG A 407 19.72 -8.40 14.76
CA ARG A 407 18.93 -7.29 14.18
C ARG A 407 19.10 -7.16 12.67
N HIS A 408 20.34 -7.34 12.19
CA HIS A 408 20.70 -6.99 10.82
C HIS A 408 20.90 -8.21 9.91
N VAL A 409 20.77 -9.44 10.43
CA VAL A 409 20.84 -10.68 9.65
C VAL A 409 19.64 -11.58 9.94
N ALA A 410 19.42 -11.99 11.20
CA ALA A 410 18.37 -12.96 11.52
C ALA A 410 16.96 -12.41 11.23
N ILE A 411 16.64 -11.18 11.65
CA ILE A 411 15.34 -10.56 11.37
C ILE A 411 15.12 -10.34 9.85
N PRO A 412 16.09 -9.80 9.07
CA PRO A 412 15.98 -9.76 7.61
C PRO A 412 15.76 -11.12 6.95
N ILE A 413 16.42 -12.17 7.41
CA ILE A 413 16.19 -13.55 6.89
C ILE A 413 14.74 -13.96 7.14
N LEU A 414 14.20 -13.76 8.35
CA LEU A 414 12.79 -14.06 8.64
C LEU A 414 11.85 -13.24 7.76
N GLY A 415 12.13 -11.94 7.59
CA GLY A 415 11.37 -11.08 6.68
C GLY A 415 11.42 -11.57 5.23
N ALA A 416 12.60 -11.94 4.73
CA ALA A 416 12.75 -12.48 3.38
C ALA A 416 11.98 -13.81 3.20
N LEU A 417 11.96 -14.69 4.18
CA LEU A 417 11.20 -15.92 4.15
C LEU A 417 9.69 -15.69 4.05
N THR A 418 9.15 -14.68 4.77
CA THR A 418 7.72 -14.33 4.64
C THR A 418 7.37 -13.78 3.27
N LEU A 419 8.27 -13.00 2.65
CA LEU A 419 8.10 -12.47 1.29
C LEU A 419 8.19 -13.58 0.23
N ILE A 420 9.17 -14.48 0.35
CA ILE A 420 9.29 -15.66 -0.54
C ILE A 420 8.03 -16.52 -0.42
N PHE A 421 7.54 -16.77 0.78
CA PHE A 421 6.32 -17.53 1.00
C PHE A 421 5.11 -16.88 0.30
N ALA A 422 4.90 -15.56 0.49
CA ALA A 422 3.82 -14.83 -0.19
C ALA A 422 3.98 -14.90 -1.72
N PHE A 423 5.19 -14.73 -2.24
CA PHE A 423 5.46 -14.76 -3.67
C PHE A 423 5.18 -16.15 -4.26
N VAL A 424 5.63 -17.23 -3.61
CA VAL A 424 5.36 -18.61 -4.04
C VAL A 424 3.86 -18.88 -4.10
N GLU A 425 3.09 -18.43 -3.11
CA GLU A 425 1.63 -18.58 -3.10
C GLU A 425 0.95 -17.84 -4.26
N LEU A 426 1.39 -16.61 -4.56
CA LEU A 426 0.88 -15.83 -5.69
C LEU A 426 1.22 -16.43 -7.06
N CYS A 427 2.33 -17.20 -7.14
CA CYS A 427 2.80 -17.84 -8.37
C CYS A 427 2.29 -19.27 -8.55
N LYS A 428 1.46 -19.80 -7.64
CA LYS A 428 0.92 -21.17 -7.76
C LYS A 428 0.12 -21.34 -9.05
N PRO A 429 0.30 -22.49 -9.75
CA PRO A 429 -0.50 -22.81 -10.94
C PRO A 429 -1.98 -22.97 -10.59
N GLY A 430 -2.85 -22.71 -11.58
CA GLY A 430 -4.32 -22.87 -11.42
C GLY A 430 -5.06 -21.60 -11.02
N GLN A 431 -4.38 -20.45 -10.98
CA GLN A 431 -5.06 -19.15 -10.84
C GLN A 431 -5.87 -18.85 -12.10
N PRO A 432 -7.07 -18.25 -12.00
CA PRO A 432 -7.83 -17.82 -13.17
C PRO A 432 -7.10 -16.69 -13.93
N SER A 433 -7.37 -16.56 -15.24
CA SER A 433 -6.93 -15.38 -16.01
C SER A 433 -7.63 -14.12 -15.45
N PRO A 434 -6.95 -12.96 -15.36
CA PRO A 434 -5.57 -12.69 -15.75
C PRO A 434 -4.51 -12.97 -14.64
N TYR A 435 -4.89 -13.41 -13.45
CA TYR A 435 -3.99 -13.61 -12.30
C TYR A 435 -2.87 -14.62 -12.58
N SER A 436 -3.14 -15.64 -13.42
CA SER A 436 -2.15 -16.61 -13.86
C SER A 436 -0.99 -16.01 -14.66
N GLU A 437 -1.19 -14.83 -15.26
CA GLU A 437 -0.22 -14.14 -16.11
C GLU A 437 0.64 -13.14 -15.31
N PHE A 438 0.13 -12.63 -14.17
CA PHE A 438 0.77 -11.60 -13.38
C PHE A 438 2.20 -11.92 -12.91
N PRO A 439 2.53 -13.15 -12.47
CA PRO A 439 3.90 -13.49 -12.11
C PRO A 439 4.88 -13.33 -13.28
N TYR A 440 4.47 -13.70 -14.49
CA TYR A 440 5.31 -13.55 -15.68
C TYR A 440 5.51 -12.09 -16.07
N ILE A 441 4.44 -11.28 -16.00
CA ILE A 441 4.50 -9.83 -16.25
C ILE A 441 5.39 -9.14 -15.20
N ALA A 442 5.29 -9.53 -13.94
CA ALA A 442 6.13 -9.01 -12.88
C ALA A 442 7.60 -9.37 -13.07
N LEU A 443 7.92 -10.63 -13.43
CA LEU A 443 9.27 -11.05 -13.75
C LEU A 443 9.84 -10.31 -14.97
N ALA A 444 9.03 -10.12 -16.01
CA ALA A 444 9.41 -9.30 -17.18
C ALA A 444 9.69 -7.85 -16.77
N THR A 445 8.88 -7.29 -15.87
CA THR A 445 9.08 -5.93 -15.33
C THR A 445 10.39 -5.84 -14.56
N VAL A 446 10.69 -6.81 -13.69
CA VAL A 446 11.96 -6.87 -12.94
C VAL A 446 13.15 -7.00 -13.89
N ALA A 447 13.06 -7.87 -14.90
CA ALA A 447 14.10 -8.04 -15.90
C ALA A 447 14.32 -6.75 -16.68
N ALA A 448 13.26 -6.09 -17.16
CA ALA A 448 13.33 -4.83 -17.89
C ALA A 448 13.95 -3.73 -17.01
N ALA A 449 13.51 -3.57 -15.75
CA ALA A 449 14.07 -2.61 -14.82
C ALA A 449 15.58 -2.85 -14.60
N THR A 450 16.00 -4.11 -14.46
CA THR A 450 17.41 -4.49 -14.30
C THR A 450 18.23 -4.17 -15.55
N VAL A 451 17.73 -4.49 -16.73
CA VAL A 451 18.39 -4.18 -18.00
C VAL A 451 18.55 -2.66 -18.21
N ILE A 452 17.47 -1.90 -17.98
CA ILE A 452 17.50 -0.43 -18.07
C ILE A 452 18.53 0.13 -17.07
N ALA A 453 18.56 -0.35 -15.85
CA ALA A 453 19.52 0.08 -14.84
C ALA A 453 20.97 -0.21 -15.28
N CYS A 454 21.23 -1.38 -15.86
CA CYS A 454 22.56 -1.73 -16.38
C CYS A 454 22.99 -0.85 -17.55
N LEU A 455 22.07 -0.45 -18.41
CA LEU A 455 22.35 0.38 -19.59
C LEU A 455 22.53 1.87 -19.22
N THR A 456 21.72 2.39 -18.30
CA THR A 456 21.76 3.80 -17.91
C THR A 456 22.98 4.13 -17.04
N VAL A 457 23.31 3.30 -16.07
CA VAL A 457 24.47 3.53 -15.19
C VAL A 457 25.83 3.39 -15.90
N ARG A 458 25.89 2.73 -17.05
CA ARG A 458 27.12 2.69 -17.88
C ARG A 458 27.40 4.04 -18.58
N ARG A 459 26.40 4.90 -18.74
CA ARG A 459 26.52 6.19 -19.43
C ARG A 459 26.94 7.36 -18.54
N HIS A 460 26.89 7.17 -17.21
CA HIS A 460 27.37 8.15 -16.23
C HIS A 460 28.55 7.55 -15.49
N PRO A 461 29.82 7.82 -15.92
CA PRO A 461 30.98 7.57 -15.07
C PRO A 461 30.82 8.41 -13.81
N SER A 462 31.02 7.80 -12.66
CA SER A 462 31.04 8.45 -11.36
C SER A 462 31.84 9.75 -11.48
N THR A 463 31.20 10.90 -11.29
CA THR A 463 31.94 12.14 -10.99
C THR A 463 32.62 11.89 -9.68
N GLY A 464 33.89 11.51 -9.75
CA GLY A 464 34.74 11.23 -8.62
C GLY A 464 34.70 12.40 -7.67
N SER A 465 34.49 12.09 -6.40
CA SER A 465 34.79 12.96 -5.29
C SER A 465 36.23 13.48 -5.47
N GLY A 466 36.35 14.71 -5.96
CA GLY A 466 37.60 15.41 -5.98
C GLY A 466 38.03 15.67 -4.54
N GLU A 467 38.87 14.82 -4.00
CA GLU A 467 39.73 15.17 -2.85
C GLU A 467 40.65 16.29 -3.33
N GLY A 468 40.23 17.53 -3.05
CA GLY A 468 41.09 18.69 -3.12
C GLY A 468 42.14 18.60 -2.03
N THR A 469 43.30 18.04 -2.35
CA THR A 469 44.54 18.30 -1.64
C THR A 469 44.87 19.77 -1.79
N THR A 470 44.63 20.57 -0.76
CA THR A 470 45.25 21.88 -0.58
C THR A 470 46.41 21.75 0.36
N ARG A 471 47.55 22.13 -0.19
CA ARG A 471 48.73 22.53 0.60
C ARG A 471 48.44 23.80 1.38
#